data_69a60e6592faa1c595276ad67f302166
#
_entry.id   69a60e6592faa1c595276ad67f302166
#
_cell.length_a   1.000
_cell.length_b   1.000
_cell.length_c   1.000
_cell.angle_alpha   90.00
_cell.angle_beta   90.00
_cell.angle_gamma   90.00
#
_symmetry.space_group_name_H-M   'P 1'
#
loop_
_entity.id
_entity.type
_entity.pdbx_description
1 polymer ?
#
loop_
_entity_poly.entity_id
_entity_poly.type
_entity_poly.pdbx_seq_one_letter_code
_entity_poly.pdbx_strand_id
1 'polypeptide(L)'
;MKVALLGTGFGQAHAAVYAARGDVDVVVFGRTQAKLEQLRDTFGFVTTTDLDGIYADPSFDLIDICLPTALHAEHALRALAGGKHVLCELPLALNMTDAQRVADASADSDRQVFVDMAGRFSPAYLLLRDAVDDRTYGQLQVLELELRSALLWPGYDLRSDTIVLDMLHGELDTLVRLLGMPETTTTATVTGTQQGSAVQAIFTYPDAIARVSGSALMPVPYGVQGGYRATFTDGVLEHTFTADFTGQAPHAVVHEHTARGHREVTAAGSDSFTAAIDHVLACLQGEDINQLTPASVLDSLKLTLDVHHAVNRRAGTSAATAR
;
A
#
# COMPACT_ATOMS: atom_id res chain seq x y z
N MET A 1 -10.59 10.40 20.27
CA MET A 1 -11.19 9.93 19.01
C MET A 1 -11.51 8.45 19.16
N LYS A 2 -12.67 7.98 18.67
CA LYS A 2 -13.04 6.56 18.74
C LYS A 2 -12.98 5.92 17.35
N VAL A 3 -12.20 4.84 17.21
CA VAL A 3 -11.93 4.16 15.94
C VAL A 3 -12.51 2.74 16.00
N ALA A 4 -13.20 2.33 14.93
CA ALA A 4 -13.53 0.93 14.70
C ALA A 4 -12.55 0.34 13.66
N LEU A 5 -11.68 -0.55 14.08
CA LEU A 5 -10.75 -1.29 13.22
C LEU A 5 -11.41 -2.58 12.73
N LEU A 6 -11.71 -2.63 11.43
CA LEU A 6 -12.38 -3.76 10.80
C LEU A 6 -11.36 -4.71 10.17
N GLY A 7 -11.12 -5.85 10.81
CA GLY A 7 -10.22 -6.90 10.29
C GLY A 7 -9.12 -7.29 11.27
N THR A 8 -8.79 -8.58 11.28
CA THR A 8 -7.82 -9.19 12.19
C THR A 8 -6.61 -9.79 11.48
N GLY A 9 -6.49 -9.53 10.18
CA GLY A 9 -5.34 -9.91 9.36
C GLY A 9 -4.31 -8.79 9.34
N PHE A 10 -4.24 -8.06 8.23
CA PHE A 10 -3.35 -6.91 8.08
C PHE A 10 -3.64 -5.79 9.09
N GLY A 11 -4.87 -5.66 9.57
CA GLY A 11 -5.24 -4.73 10.64
C GLY A 11 -4.43 -4.87 11.94
N GLN A 12 -3.63 -5.94 12.11
CA GLN A 12 -2.68 -6.02 13.23
C GLN A 12 -1.58 -4.95 13.13
N ALA A 13 -1.18 -4.52 11.93
CA ALA A 13 -0.23 -3.43 11.75
C ALA A 13 -0.81 -2.11 12.25
N HIS A 14 -2.06 -1.80 11.88
CA HIS A 14 -2.78 -0.62 12.39
C HIS A 14 -3.02 -0.70 13.90
N ALA A 15 -3.40 -1.88 14.40
CA ALA A 15 -3.57 -2.12 15.83
C ALA A 15 -2.30 -1.79 16.63
N ALA A 16 -1.12 -2.14 16.12
CA ALA A 16 0.15 -1.83 16.77
C ALA A 16 0.41 -0.32 16.82
N VAL A 17 0.10 0.42 15.74
CA VAL A 17 0.24 1.89 15.72
C VAL A 17 -0.73 2.52 16.70
N TYR A 18 -2.02 2.14 16.69
CA TYR A 18 -3.00 2.67 17.63
C TYR A 18 -2.66 2.35 19.09
N ALA A 19 -2.14 1.14 19.38
CA ALA A 19 -1.76 0.74 20.73
C ALA A 19 -0.59 1.56 21.29
N ALA A 20 0.30 2.05 20.42
CA ALA A 20 1.39 2.95 20.83
C ALA A 20 0.90 4.36 21.16
N ARG A 21 -0.36 4.69 20.86
CA ARG A 21 -0.98 6.00 21.09
C ARG A 21 -1.91 5.95 22.29
N GLY A 22 -1.90 6.99 23.12
CA GLY A 22 -2.80 7.12 24.28
C GLY A 22 -4.07 7.95 24.03
N ASP A 23 -4.25 8.48 22.80
CA ASP A 23 -5.27 9.46 22.45
C ASP A 23 -6.42 8.89 21.58
N VAL A 24 -6.37 7.59 21.27
CA VAL A 24 -7.33 6.88 20.41
C VAL A 24 -7.97 5.72 21.18
N ASP A 25 -9.30 5.69 21.19
CA ASP A 25 -10.09 4.56 21.73
C ASP A 25 -10.45 3.61 20.57
N VAL A 26 -9.98 2.36 20.62
CA VAL A 26 -10.08 1.40 19.53
C VAL A 26 -10.98 0.24 19.89
N VAL A 27 -11.94 -0.07 19.01
CA VAL A 27 -12.73 -1.30 19.03
C VAL A 27 -12.41 -2.11 17.79
N VAL A 28 -11.96 -3.36 17.97
CA VAL A 28 -11.59 -4.24 16.86
C VAL A 28 -12.74 -5.17 16.50
N PHE A 29 -13.16 -5.14 15.24
CA PHE A 29 -14.09 -6.10 14.68
C PHE A 29 -13.38 -7.26 13.98
N GLY A 30 -13.88 -8.48 14.20
CA GLY A 30 -13.45 -9.67 13.50
C GLY A 30 -14.49 -10.77 13.55
N ARG A 31 -14.41 -11.74 12.65
CA ARG A 31 -15.34 -12.90 12.59
C ARG A 31 -14.85 -14.10 13.38
N THR A 32 -13.59 -14.14 13.74
CA THR A 32 -12.96 -15.29 14.42
C THR A 32 -12.63 -14.93 15.86
N GLN A 33 -13.35 -15.53 16.80
CA GLN A 33 -13.21 -15.24 18.23
C GLN A 33 -11.77 -15.39 18.73
N ALA A 34 -11.06 -16.47 18.34
CA ALA A 34 -9.68 -16.70 18.76
C ALA A 34 -8.71 -15.59 18.31
N LYS A 35 -8.92 -15.01 17.09
CA LYS A 35 -8.11 -13.87 16.63
C LYS A 35 -8.43 -12.59 17.38
N LEU A 36 -9.68 -12.38 17.75
CA LEU A 36 -10.10 -11.25 18.58
C LEU A 36 -9.51 -11.35 19.99
N GLU A 37 -9.51 -12.54 20.58
CA GLU A 37 -8.88 -12.80 21.88
C GLU A 37 -7.37 -12.51 21.84
N GLN A 38 -6.68 -12.98 20.80
CA GLN A 38 -5.27 -12.68 20.60
C GLN A 38 -5.00 -11.16 20.53
N LEU A 39 -5.78 -10.41 19.75
CA LEU A 39 -5.64 -8.94 19.66
C LEU A 39 -5.94 -8.23 20.98
N ARG A 40 -6.99 -8.65 21.69
CA ARG A 40 -7.30 -8.15 23.02
C ARG A 40 -6.15 -8.40 24.00
N ASP A 41 -5.60 -9.61 24.01
CA ASP A 41 -4.53 -10.00 24.93
C ASP A 41 -3.19 -9.31 24.59
N THR A 42 -2.95 -9.02 23.30
CA THR A 42 -1.74 -8.33 22.84
C THR A 42 -1.81 -6.81 23.05
N PHE A 43 -2.93 -6.18 22.73
CA PHE A 43 -3.04 -4.72 22.66
C PHE A 43 -4.01 -4.11 23.70
N GLY A 44 -4.78 -4.93 24.42
CA GLY A 44 -5.76 -4.45 25.41
C GLY A 44 -7.05 -3.88 24.81
N PHE A 45 -7.29 -3.99 23.51
CA PHE A 45 -8.44 -3.41 22.83
C PHE A 45 -9.76 -4.13 23.18
N VAL A 46 -10.84 -3.36 23.16
CA VAL A 46 -12.20 -3.92 23.12
C VAL A 46 -12.41 -4.61 21.77
N THR A 47 -13.04 -5.76 21.77
CA THR A 47 -13.28 -6.55 20.55
C THR A 47 -14.76 -6.88 20.39
N THR A 48 -15.23 -7.00 19.15
CA THR A 48 -16.62 -7.34 18.84
C THR A 48 -16.74 -8.19 17.58
N THR A 49 -17.81 -8.97 17.50
CA THR A 49 -18.27 -9.64 16.27
C THR A 49 -19.51 -8.97 15.67
N ASP A 50 -20.02 -7.91 16.31
CA ASP A 50 -21.20 -7.16 15.89
C ASP A 50 -20.80 -5.99 14.98
N LEU A 51 -20.79 -6.24 13.68
CA LEU A 51 -20.50 -5.23 12.66
C LEU A 51 -21.62 -4.20 12.52
N ASP A 52 -22.86 -4.61 12.62
CA ASP A 52 -24.01 -3.73 12.49
C ASP A 52 -24.10 -2.76 13.66
N GLY A 53 -23.77 -3.22 14.85
CA GLY A 53 -23.64 -2.38 16.03
C GLY A 53 -22.58 -1.29 15.87
N ILE A 54 -21.43 -1.57 15.24
CA ILE A 54 -20.40 -0.56 14.93
C ILE A 54 -20.97 0.53 14.01
N TYR A 55 -21.65 0.17 12.93
CA TYR A 55 -22.20 1.15 11.99
C TYR A 55 -23.36 1.97 12.60
N ALA A 56 -24.13 1.36 13.49
CA ALA A 56 -25.25 2.01 14.17
C ALA A 56 -24.82 2.96 15.32
N ASP A 57 -23.65 2.72 15.93
CA ASP A 57 -23.15 3.54 17.05
C ASP A 57 -22.58 4.88 16.54
N PRO A 58 -23.23 6.01 16.89
CA PRO A 58 -22.77 7.34 16.46
C PRO A 58 -21.48 7.79 17.14
N SER A 59 -21.00 7.09 18.17
CA SER A 59 -19.80 7.46 18.91
C SER A 59 -18.49 7.13 18.16
N PHE A 60 -18.55 6.31 17.10
CA PHE A 60 -17.37 6.08 16.27
C PHE A 60 -17.13 7.25 15.32
N ASP A 61 -15.96 7.84 15.37
CA ASP A 61 -15.51 8.91 14.50
C ASP A 61 -14.96 8.38 13.17
N LEU A 62 -14.18 7.28 13.21
CA LEU A 62 -13.44 6.70 12.10
C LEU A 62 -13.72 5.19 11.99
N ILE A 63 -13.98 4.74 10.78
CA ILE A 63 -13.97 3.32 10.41
C ILE A 63 -12.68 3.02 9.64
N ASP A 64 -11.83 2.19 10.22
CA ASP A 64 -10.58 1.74 9.63
C ASP A 64 -10.78 0.34 9.01
N ILE A 65 -10.73 0.26 7.68
CA ILE A 65 -11.15 -0.91 6.89
C ILE A 65 -9.92 -1.70 6.44
N CYS A 66 -9.57 -2.73 7.21
CA CYS A 66 -8.53 -3.72 6.90
C CYS A 66 -9.14 -5.10 6.58
N LEU A 67 -10.26 -5.09 5.87
CA LEU A 67 -10.97 -6.27 5.37
C LEU A 67 -10.35 -6.76 4.05
N PRO A 68 -10.75 -7.94 3.52
CA PRO A 68 -10.39 -8.31 2.15
C PRO A 68 -10.85 -7.26 1.12
N THR A 69 -10.02 -6.97 0.13
CA THR A 69 -10.20 -5.88 -0.86
C THR A 69 -11.59 -5.85 -1.53
N ALA A 70 -12.19 -7.03 -1.78
CA ALA A 70 -13.52 -7.13 -2.36
C ALA A 70 -14.64 -6.45 -1.52
N LEU A 71 -14.36 -6.17 -0.25
CA LEU A 71 -15.30 -5.55 0.69
C LEU A 71 -15.02 -4.04 0.91
N HIS A 72 -13.87 -3.53 0.45
CA HIS A 72 -13.42 -2.16 0.75
C HIS A 72 -14.45 -1.10 0.34
N ALA A 73 -14.84 -1.08 -0.94
CA ALA A 73 -15.75 -0.07 -1.47
C ALA A 73 -17.13 -0.11 -0.80
N GLU A 74 -17.70 -1.31 -0.55
CA GLU A 74 -18.98 -1.48 0.14
C GLU A 74 -18.94 -0.87 1.55
N HIS A 75 -17.92 -1.24 2.32
CA HIS A 75 -17.78 -0.78 3.70
C HIS A 75 -17.42 0.71 3.79
N ALA A 76 -16.64 1.25 2.84
CA ALA A 76 -16.35 2.69 2.75
C ALA A 76 -17.64 3.49 2.50
N LEU A 77 -18.45 3.08 1.53
CA LEU A 77 -19.74 3.73 1.24
C LEU A 77 -20.71 3.63 2.42
N ARG A 78 -20.75 2.47 3.09
CA ARG A 78 -21.59 2.27 4.27
C ARG A 78 -21.18 3.18 5.43
N ALA A 79 -19.88 3.35 5.67
CA ALA A 79 -19.36 4.23 6.70
C ALA A 79 -19.70 5.71 6.43
N LEU A 80 -19.50 6.15 5.18
CA LEU A 80 -19.88 7.50 4.74
C LEU A 80 -21.38 7.77 4.94
N ALA A 81 -22.24 6.83 4.51
CA ALA A 81 -23.69 6.93 4.69
C ALA A 81 -24.09 6.99 6.18
N GLY A 82 -23.29 6.38 7.07
CA GLY A 82 -23.43 6.46 8.52
C GLY A 82 -22.81 7.71 9.15
N GLY A 83 -22.32 8.66 8.35
CA GLY A 83 -21.72 9.91 8.82
C GLY A 83 -20.37 9.73 9.51
N LYS A 84 -19.59 8.74 9.12
CA LYS A 84 -18.27 8.41 9.72
C LYS A 84 -17.14 8.69 8.72
N HIS A 85 -15.99 9.07 9.24
CA HIS A 85 -14.75 9.11 8.44
C HIS A 85 -14.28 7.69 8.11
N VAL A 86 -13.47 7.56 7.08
CA VAL A 86 -12.99 6.26 6.60
C VAL A 86 -11.47 6.30 6.40
N LEU A 87 -10.76 5.32 6.96
CA LEU A 87 -9.45 4.89 6.49
C LEU A 87 -9.66 3.52 5.83
N CYS A 88 -9.20 3.34 4.60
CA CYS A 88 -9.40 2.10 3.87
C CYS A 88 -8.07 1.60 3.33
N GLU A 89 -7.75 0.35 3.63
CA GLU A 89 -6.60 -0.33 3.08
C GLU A 89 -6.60 -0.37 1.56
N LEU A 90 -5.40 -0.45 1.01
CA LEU A 90 -5.17 -0.57 -0.44
C LEU A 90 -5.38 -2.02 -0.93
N PRO A 91 -5.74 -2.16 -2.22
CA PRO A 91 -6.31 -1.17 -3.11
C PRO A 91 -7.76 -0.80 -2.73
N LEU A 92 -8.18 0.42 -3.03
CA LEU A 92 -9.53 0.93 -2.67
C LEU A 92 -10.67 0.04 -3.19
N ALA A 93 -10.50 -0.58 -4.36
CA ALA A 93 -11.47 -1.49 -4.96
C ALA A 93 -10.80 -2.43 -5.98
N LEU A 94 -11.51 -3.47 -6.40
CA LEU A 94 -11.09 -4.41 -7.44
C LEU A 94 -11.47 -3.97 -8.88
N ASN A 95 -12.13 -2.83 -9.02
CA ASN A 95 -12.52 -2.26 -10.33
C ASN A 95 -12.69 -0.73 -10.22
N MET A 96 -12.58 -0.05 -11.37
CA MET A 96 -12.69 1.41 -11.43
C MET A 96 -14.08 1.94 -11.11
N THR A 97 -15.14 1.16 -11.41
CA THR A 97 -16.53 1.60 -11.14
C THR A 97 -16.76 1.78 -9.64
N ASP A 98 -16.36 0.81 -8.83
CA ASP A 98 -16.51 0.90 -7.37
C ASP A 98 -15.58 1.94 -6.76
N ALA A 99 -14.34 2.06 -7.26
CA ALA A 99 -13.42 3.11 -6.81
C ALA A 99 -13.98 4.52 -7.10
N GLN A 100 -14.53 4.74 -8.30
CA GLN A 100 -15.16 6.01 -8.66
C GLN A 100 -16.36 6.32 -7.79
N ARG A 101 -17.22 5.33 -7.50
CA ARG A 101 -18.36 5.52 -6.58
C ARG A 101 -17.92 5.96 -5.18
N VAL A 102 -16.82 5.42 -4.66
CA VAL A 102 -16.28 5.87 -3.37
C VAL A 102 -15.71 7.28 -3.48
N ALA A 103 -15.02 7.61 -4.59
CA ALA A 103 -14.49 8.96 -4.80
C ALA A 103 -15.60 10.01 -4.91
N ASP A 104 -16.66 9.71 -5.66
CA ASP A 104 -17.82 10.59 -5.81
C ASP A 104 -18.54 10.79 -4.46
N ALA A 105 -18.81 9.70 -3.73
CA ALA A 105 -19.44 9.77 -2.42
C ALA A 105 -18.58 10.52 -1.38
N SER A 106 -17.25 10.41 -1.47
CA SER A 106 -16.32 11.17 -0.64
C SER A 106 -16.36 12.67 -0.95
N ALA A 107 -16.45 13.02 -2.24
CA ALA A 107 -16.53 14.42 -2.67
C ALA A 107 -17.85 15.11 -2.25
N ASP A 108 -18.93 14.33 -2.20
CA ASP A 108 -20.27 14.80 -1.80
C ASP A 108 -20.50 14.78 -0.27
N SER A 109 -19.51 14.35 0.52
CA SER A 109 -19.62 14.15 1.96
C SER A 109 -18.83 15.19 2.75
N ASP A 110 -19.35 15.58 3.93
CA ASP A 110 -18.58 16.31 4.95
C ASP A 110 -17.58 15.41 5.69
N ARG A 111 -17.56 14.10 5.39
CA ARG A 111 -16.66 13.13 5.99
C ARG A 111 -15.50 12.84 5.05
N GLN A 112 -14.32 12.65 5.63
CA GLN A 112 -13.12 12.36 4.87
C GLN A 112 -12.97 10.85 4.64
N VAL A 113 -12.50 10.49 3.46
CA VAL A 113 -12.02 9.14 3.13
C VAL A 113 -10.54 9.21 2.85
N PHE A 114 -9.79 8.30 3.47
CA PHE A 114 -8.37 8.11 3.28
C PHE A 114 -8.16 6.70 2.70
N VAL A 115 -7.35 6.59 1.65
CA VAL A 115 -6.87 5.30 1.15
C VAL A 115 -5.46 5.09 1.69
N ASP A 116 -5.21 3.98 2.39
CA ASP A 116 -3.94 3.78 3.09
C ASP A 116 -2.78 3.50 2.14
N MET A 117 -2.31 4.56 1.51
CA MET A 117 -1.08 4.56 0.72
C MET A 117 0.11 4.88 1.62
N ALA A 118 0.34 4.07 2.66
CA ALA A 118 1.39 4.30 3.66
C ALA A 118 2.78 4.53 3.03
N GLY A 119 3.06 3.89 1.89
CA GLY A 119 4.29 4.10 1.13
C GLY A 119 4.58 5.56 0.78
N ARG A 120 3.55 6.41 0.63
CA ARG A 120 3.70 7.86 0.37
C ARG A 120 4.38 8.62 1.50
N PHE A 121 4.40 8.05 2.70
CA PHE A 121 5.02 8.60 3.91
C PHE A 121 6.35 7.93 4.25
N SER A 122 6.79 6.96 3.45
CA SER A 122 8.11 6.36 3.64
C SER A 122 9.21 7.41 3.47
N PRO A 123 10.11 7.61 4.44
CA PRO A 123 11.16 8.62 4.35
C PRO A 123 12.04 8.49 3.10
N ALA A 124 12.30 7.26 2.65
CA ALA A 124 13.10 7.00 1.46
C ALA A 124 12.35 7.39 0.16
N TYR A 125 11.04 7.17 0.11
CA TYR A 125 10.22 7.59 -1.05
C TYR A 125 9.94 9.09 -1.04
N LEU A 126 9.81 9.73 0.13
CA LEU A 126 9.75 11.19 0.23
C LEU A 126 11.04 11.84 -0.31
N LEU A 127 12.21 11.30 0.04
CA LEU A 127 13.48 11.76 -0.47
C LEU A 127 13.60 11.60 -1.99
N LEU A 128 13.09 10.50 -2.55
CA LEU A 128 13.04 10.29 -4.00
C LEU A 128 12.11 11.29 -4.68
N ARG A 129 10.92 11.53 -4.13
CA ARG A 129 9.96 12.53 -4.63
C ARG A 129 10.60 13.91 -4.66
N ASP A 130 11.17 14.34 -3.55
CA ASP A 130 11.80 15.66 -3.44
C ASP A 130 12.97 15.80 -4.42
N ALA A 131 13.75 14.74 -4.63
CA ALA A 131 14.82 14.74 -5.62
C ALA A 131 14.33 14.89 -7.06
N VAL A 132 13.15 14.32 -7.38
CA VAL A 132 12.49 14.44 -8.70
C VAL A 132 11.89 15.85 -8.87
N ASP A 133 11.13 16.32 -7.89
CA ASP A 133 10.43 17.61 -7.92
C ASP A 133 11.42 18.78 -8.00
N ASP A 134 12.47 18.75 -7.18
CA ASP A 134 13.52 19.80 -7.11
C ASP A 134 14.60 19.65 -8.20
N ARG A 135 14.56 18.55 -8.99
CA ARG A 135 15.61 18.18 -9.96
C ARG A 135 17.01 18.14 -9.34
N THR A 136 17.13 17.67 -8.11
CA THR A 136 18.39 17.68 -7.32
C THR A 136 19.56 17.03 -8.06
N TYR A 137 19.26 15.99 -8.85
CA TYR A 137 20.23 15.24 -9.66
C TYR A 137 19.95 15.36 -11.17
N GLY A 138 19.25 16.43 -11.58
CA GLY A 138 18.80 16.61 -12.96
C GLY A 138 17.52 15.81 -13.29
N GLN A 139 17.36 15.41 -14.55
CA GLN A 139 16.16 14.73 -15.01
C GLN A 139 16.21 13.24 -14.68
N LEU A 140 15.11 12.68 -14.16
CA LEU A 140 14.95 11.25 -13.97
C LEU A 140 14.84 10.55 -15.33
N GLN A 141 15.70 9.57 -15.57
CA GLN A 141 15.79 8.82 -16.84
C GLN A 141 15.36 7.36 -16.68
N VAL A 142 15.76 6.73 -15.55
CA VAL A 142 15.39 5.33 -15.30
C VAL A 142 14.92 5.20 -13.85
N LEU A 143 13.74 4.60 -13.66
CA LEU A 143 13.22 4.25 -12.35
C LEU A 143 12.99 2.75 -12.25
N GLU A 144 13.65 2.11 -11.31
CA GLU A 144 13.44 0.70 -10.98
C GLU A 144 12.86 0.60 -9.57
N LEU A 145 11.71 -0.06 -9.46
CA LEU A 145 11.03 -0.35 -8.20
C LEU A 145 10.95 -1.86 -8.03
N GLU A 146 11.29 -2.36 -6.86
CA GLU A 146 11.36 -3.79 -6.61
C GLU A 146 10.83 -4.18 -5.24
N LEU A 147 10.03 -5.26 -5.21
CA LEU A 147 9.56 -5.89 -3.99
C LEU A 147 9.65 -7.42 -4.10
N ARG A 148 10.37 -8.06 -3.20
CA ARG A 148 10.49 -9.51 -3.09
C ARG A 148 9.99 -9.96 -1.73
N SER A 149 9.19 -11.00 -1.69
CA SER A 149 8.66 -11.54 -0.45
C SER A 149 8.64 -13.07 -0.46
N ALA A 150 8.83 -13.65 0.71
CA ALA A 150 8.30 -14.96 1.00
C ALA A 150 6.79 -14.85 1.24
N LEU A 151 6.06 -15.96 1.18
CA LEU A 151 4.66 -16.03 1.61
C LEU A 151 4.56 -15.64 3.08
N LEU A 152 3.83 -14.55 3.35
CA LEU A 152 3.76 -13.91 4.66
C LEU A 152 2.88 -14.66 5.65
N TRP A 153 1.81 -15.28 5.14
CA TRP A 153 0.83 -15.97 5.97
C TRP A 153 0.44 -17.31 5.36
N PRO A 154 0.27 -18.35 6.18
CA PRO A 154 -0.29 -19.61 5.71
C PRO A 154 -1.64 -19.38 5.02
N GLY A 155 -1.77 -19.85 3.79
CA GLY A 155 -2.98 -19.70 2.99
C GLY A 155 -3.08 -18.39 2.20
N TYR A 156 -2.08 -17.50 2.27
CA TYR A 156 -2.00 -16.33 1.40
C TYR A 156 -1.45 -16.76 0.04
N ASP A 157 -2.11 -16.36 -1.03
CA ASP A 157 -1.80 -16.77 -2.40
C ASP A 157 -1.41 -15.54 -3.23
N LEU A 158 -0.12 -15.42 -3.56
CA LEU A 158 0.44 -14.34 -4.38
C LEU A 158 0.75 -14.81 -5.80
N ARG A 159 -0.14 -15.60 -6.39
CA ARG A 159 -0.08 -15.97 -7.81
C ARG A 159 -0.40 -14.78 -8.72
N SER A 160 -0.36 -15.01 -10.01
CA SER A 160 -0.57 -13.96 -11.04
C SER A 160 -1.90 -13.22 -10.94
N ASP A 161 -2.90 -13.84 -10.33
CA ASP A 161 -4.24 -13.28 -10.11
C ASP A 161 -4.34 -12.37 -8.88
N THR A 162 -3.32 -12.32 -8.02
CA THR A 162 -3.33 -11.46 -6.82
C THR A 162 -2.08 -10.62 -6.65
N ILE A 163 -0.91 -11.10 -7.07
CA ILE A 163 0.40 -10.47 -6.78
C ILE A 163 0.47 -8.97 -7.14
N VAL A 164 -0.16 -8.55 -8.23
CA VAL A 164 -0.14 -7.14 -8.66
C VAL A 164 -0.97 -6.27 -7.72
N LEU A 165 -2.15 -6.76 -7.33
CA LEU A 165 -3.08 -6.04 -6.45
C LEU A 165 -2.56 -5.98 -5.01
N ASP A 166 -2.08 -7.11 -4.50
CA ASP A 166 -1.77 -7.28 -3.09
C ASP A 166 -0.32 -6.91 -2.74
N MET A 167 0.57 -6.85 -3.74
CA MET A 167 1.99 -6.63 -3.50
C MET A 167 2.58 -5.42 -4.22
N LEU A 168 2.11 -5.07 -5.44
CA LEU A 168 2.76 -4.06 -6.28
C LEU A 168 1.97 -2.75 -6.41
N HIS A 169 0.82 -2.63 -5.77
CA HIS A 169 0.00 -1.41 -5.87
C HIS A 169 0.73 -0.17 -5.34
N GLY A 170 1.50 -0.30 -4.25
CA GLY A 170 2.30 0.79 -3.68
C GLY A 170 3.41 1.27 -4.61
N GLU A 171 4.12 0.34 -5.27
CA GLU A 171 5.17 0.66 -6.24
C GLU A 171 4.57 1.32 -7.50
N LEU A 172 3.41 0.85 -7.95
CA LEU A 172 2.70 1.46 -9.09
C LEU A 172 2.14 2.84 -8.73
N ASP A 173 1.71 3.07 -7.50
CA ASP A 173 1.36 4.41 -7.01
C ASP A 173 2.58 5.35 -7.02
N THR A 174 3.71 4.89 -6.51
CA THR A 174 4.97 5.65 -6.54
C THR A 174 5.34 6.03 -7.97
N LEU A 175 5.23 5.09 -8.91
CA LEU A 175 5.49 5.32 -10.33
C LEU A 175 4.58 6.42 -10.91
N VAL A 176 3.27 6.32 -10.69
CA VAL A 176 2.29 7.28 -11.20
C VAL A 176 2.51 8.67 -10.60
N ARG A 177 2.84 8.74 -9.34
CA ARG A 177 3.10 10.02 -8.64
C ARG A 177 4.35 10.73 -9.13
N LEU A 178 5.39 9.99 -9.52
CA LEU A 178 6.66 10.57 -9.98
C LEU A 178 6.68 10.88 -11.48
N LEU A 179 6.02 10.05 -12.30
CA LEU A 179 6.13 10.09 -13.76
C LEU A 179 4.77 10.24 -14.48
N GLY A 180 3.66 10.15 -13.75
CA GLY A 180 2.31 10.12 -14.34
C GLY A 180 1.98 8.77 -14.97
N MET A 181 0.96 8.76 -15.84
CA MET A 181 0.55 7.55 -16.57
C MET A 181 1.52 7.26 -17.72
N PRO A 182 1.96 6.01 -17.91
CA PRO A 182 2.89 5.64 -18.98
C PRO A 182 2.24 5.65 -20.35
N GLU A 183 3.06 5.88 -21.41
CA GLU A 183 2.61 5.73 -22.80
C GLU A 183 2.40 4.27 -23.19
N THR A 184 3.27 3.38 -22.74
CA THR A 184 3.15 1.93 -22.96
C THR A 184 3.49 1.12 -21.74
N THR A 185 2.90 -0.08 -21.67
CA THR A 185 3.16 -1.07 -20.60
C THR A 185 3.43 -2.44 -21.22
N THR A 186 4.55 -3.05 -20.84
CA THR A 186 4.89 -4.43 -21.21
C THR A 186 5.07 -5.27 -19.95
N THR A 187 4.44 -6.44 -19.89
CA THR A 187 4.49 -7.32 -18.72
C THR A 187 5.06 -8.68 -19.06
N ALA A 188 5.69 -9.32 -18.06
CA ALA A 188 6.08 -10.72 -18.08
C ALA A 188 5.79 -11.32 -16.70
N THR A 189 5.39 -12.59 -16.67
CA THR A 189 5.09 -13.30 -15.42
C THR A 189 5.57 -14.73 -15.48
N VAL A 190 5.90 -15.27 -14.31
CA VAL A 190 6.11 -16.69 -14.07
C VAL A 190 5.40 -17.08 -12.79
N THR A 191 4.67 -18.20 -12.82
CA THR A 191 4.03 -18.80 -11.65
C THR A 191 4.88 -19.96 -11.17
N GLY A 192 5.25 -19.95 -9.89
CA GLY A 192 5.97 -21.03 -9.25
C GLY A 192 5.09 -22.23 -8.95
N THR A 193 5.72 -23.32 -8.52
CA THR A 193 5.03 -24.56 -8.11
C THR A 193 4.36 -24.46 -6.74
N GLN A 194 4.77 -23.51 -5.91
CA GLN A 194 4.15 -23.13 -4.65
C GLN A 194 3.40 -21.81 -4.87
N GLN A 195 2.40 -21.50 -4.10
CA GLN A 195 1.44 -20.37 -4.22
C GLN A 195 2.07 -18.97 -4.39
N GLY A 196 3.05 -18.82 -5.25
CA GLY A 196 3.77 -17.58 -5.52
C GLY A 196 4.02 -17.37 -7.01
N SER A 197 4.18 -16.12 -7.40
CA SER A 197 4.49 -15.66 -8.75
C SER A 197 5.61 -14.64 -8.73
N ALA A 198 6.19 -14.38 -9.91
CA ALA A 198 6.99 -13.20 -10.15
C ALA A 198 6.43 -12.43 -11.36
N VAL A 199 6.47 -11.12 -11.27
CA VAL A 199 5.99 -10.19 -12.30
C VAL A 199 7.08 -9.18 -12.60
N GLN A 200 7.27 -8.89 -13.89
CA GLN A 200 8.04 -7.77 -14.38
C GLN A 200 7.14 -6.91 -15.24
N ALA A 201 7.08 -5.60 -14.98
CA ALA A 201 6.38 -4.63 -15.79
C ALA A 201 7.34 -3.51 -16.19
N ILE A 202 7.39 -3.19 -17.49
CA ILE A 202 8.21 -2.12 -18.05
C ILE A 202 7.26 -1.07 -18.60
N PHE A 203 7.54 0.17 -18.27
CA PHE A 203 6.75 1.35 -18.64
C PHE A 203 7.61 2.33 -19.42
N THR A 204 7.07 2.88 -20.49
CA THR A 204 7.77 3.90 -21.28
C THR A 204 7.08 5.26 -21.13
N TYR A 205 7.91 6.27 -21.10
CA TYR A 205 7.56 7.69 -21.05
C TYR A 205 8.36 8.43 -22.14
N PRO A 206 8.03 9.67 -22.51
CA PRO A 206 8.78 10.40 -23.54
C PRO A 206 10.29 10.48 -23.27
N ASP A 207 10.66 10.71 -22.01
CA ASP A 207 12.06 10.95 -21.62
C ASP A 207 12.57 9.98 -20.54
N ALA A 208 11.78 8.95 -20.18
CA ALA A 208 12.14 8.01 -19.13
C ALA A 208 11.63 6.59 -19.42
N ILE A 209 12.25 5.63 -18.80
CA ILE A 209 11.73 4.27 -18.68
C ILE A 209 11.62 3.90 -17.20
N ALA A 210 10.63 3.09 -16.88
CA ALA A 210 10.52 2.54 -15.53
C ALA A 210 10.28 1.03 -15.56
N ARG A 211 10.70 0.37 -14.48
CA ARG A 211 10.47 -1.05 -14.25
C ARG A 211 9.91 -1.25 -12.84
N VAL A 212 8.80 -1.96 -12.75
CA VAL A 212 8.28 -2.48 -11.47
C VAL A 212 8.43 -4.00 -11.48
N SER A 213 9.05 -4.52 -10.43
CA SER A 213 9.39 -5.93 -10.28
C SER A 213 8.84 -6.47 -8.96
N GLY A 214 8.05 -7.53 -9.03
CA GLY A 214 7.56 -8.23 -7.85
C GLY A 214 7.86 -9.72 -7.90
N SER A 215 8.22 -10.30 -6.76
CA SER A 215 8.40 -11.74 -6.63
C SER A 215 7.97 -12.25 -5.27
N ALA A 216 7.04 -13.19 -5.26
CA ALA A 216 6.63 -13.96 -4.10
C ALA A 216 7.14 -15.42 -4.14
N LEU A 217 8.30 -15.64 -4.77
CA LEU A 217 8.92 -16.95 -4.93
C LEU A 217 10.03 -17.22 -3.90
N MET A 218 10.23 -16.31 -2.94
CA MET A 218 11.31 -16.41 -1.97
C MET A 218 10.99 -17.44 -0.88
N PRO A 219 11.99 -18.17 -0.37
CA PRO A 219 11.82 -19.07 0.78
C PRO A 219 11.46 -18.26 2.05
N VAL A 220 10.73 -18.89 2.96
CA VAL A 220 10.24 -18.23 4.19
C VAL A 220 11.31 -17.43 4.96
N PRO A 221 12.56 -17.93 5.15
CA PRO A 221 13.58 -17.16 5.86
C PRO A 221 14.06 -15.88 5.15
N TYR A 222 13.66 -15.68 3.89
CA TYR A 222 14.05 -14.48 3.14
C TYR A 222 13.36 -13.19 3.65
N GLY A 223 12.18 -13.31 4.25
CA GLY A 223 11.39 -12.18 4.69
C GLY A 223 10.86 -11.34 3.51
N VAL A 224 10.93 -10.03 3.66
CA VAL A 224 10.61 -9.04 2.62
C VAL A 224 11.83 -8.18 2.34
N GLN A 225 12.12 -7.95 1.08
CA GLN A 225 13.16 -7.04 0.62
C GLN A 225 12.66 -6.25 -0.57
N GLY A 226 13.02 -4.98 -0.64
CA GLY A 226 12.61 -4.12 -1.74
C GLY A 226 13.36 -2.80 -1.74
N GLY A 227 12.88 -1.90 -2.57
CA GLY A 227 13.42 -0.56 -2.70
C GLY A 227 13.36 -0.02 -4.12
N TYR A 228 14.18 1.00 -4.39
CA TYR A 228 14.26 1.60 -5.71
C TYR A 228 15.70 1.89 -6.11
N ARG A 229 15.91 1.96 -7.44
CA ARG A 229 17.04 2.64 -8.05
C ARG A 229 16.49 3.70 -9.01
N ALA A 230 16.84 4.95 -8.77
CA ALA A 230 16.49 6.08 -9.60
C ALA A 230 17.77 6.67 -10.24
N THR A 231 17.88 6.58 -11.57
CA THR A 231 19.00 7.10 -12.34
C THR A 231 18.57 8.43 -12.99
N PHE A 232 19.30 9.47 -12.65
CA PHE A 232 19.12 10.83 -13.17
C PHE A 232 20.28 11.20 -14.09
N THR A 233 20.22 12.35 -14.76
CA THR A 233 21.31 12.84 -15.62
C THR A 233 22.60 13.07 -14.85
N ASP A 234 22.55 13.46 -13.58
CA ASP A 234 23.70 13.88 -12.78
C ASP A 234 23.95 13.03 -11.53
N GLY A 235 23.17 11.95 -11.33
CA GLY A 235 23.33 11.10 -10.16
C GLY A 235 22.40 9.89 -10.12
N VAL A 236 22.58 9.10 -9.09
CA VAL A 236 21.73 7.92 -8.80
C VAL A 236 21.36 7.94 -7.33
N LEU A 237 20.09 7.66 -7.04
CA LEU A 237 19.62 7.30 -5.71
C LEU A 237 19.27 5.80 -5.68
N GLU A 238 19.77 5.09 -4.69
CA GLU A 238 19.45 3.70 -4.44
C GLU A 238 18.91 3.54 -3.03
N HIS A 239 17.72 3.02 -2.91
CA HIS A 239 17.13 2.63 -1.63
C HIS A 239 16.99 1.11 -1.57
N THR A 240 17.37 0.52 -0.46
CA THR A 240 17.08 -0.86 -0.13
C THR A 240 16.50 -0.98 1.27
N PHE A 241 15.52 -1.85 1.44
CA PHE A 241 15.06 -2.25 2.75
C PHE A 241 14.96 -3.76 2.86
N THR A 242 15.15 -4.26 4.07
CA THR A 242 14.94 -5.65 4.43
C THR A 242 14.16 -5.73 5.72
N ALA A 243 13.16 -6.61 5.76
CA ALA A 243 12.43 -6.93 6.97
C ALA A 243 12.29 -8.44 7.07
N ASP A 244 12.57 -9.00 8.22
CA ASP A 244 12.25 -10.39 8.51
C ASP A 244 10.96 -10.46 9.35
N PHE A 245 10.40 -11.66 9.47
CA PHE A 245 9.21 -11.88 10.29
C PHE A 245 9.56 -12.34 11.70
N THR A 246 10.80 -12.15 12.14
CA THR A 246 11.32 -12.58 13.45
C THR A 246 11.15 -11.51 14.53
N GLY A 247 10.67 -10.30 14.14
CA GLY A 247 10.46 -9.16 15.03
C GLY A 247 11.69 -8.27 15.17
N GLN A 248 12.72 -8.44 14.34
CA GLN A 248 13.81 -7.46 14.25
C GLN A 248 13.33 -6.21 13.53
N ALA A 249 13.87 -5.06 13.92
CA ALA A 249 13.57 -3.80 13.24
C ALA A 249 13.99 -3.88 11.77
N PRO A 250 13.15 -3.38 10.84
CA PRO A 250 13.53 -3.30 9.44
C PRO A 250 14.82 -2.51 9.26
N HIS A 251 15.69 -3.01 8.37
CA HIS A 251 16.89 -2.26 7.97
C HIS A 251 16.60 -1.56 6.64
N ALA A 252 16.81 -0.26 6.61
CA ALA A 252 16.60 0.56 5.42
C ALA A 252 17.78 1.52 5.23
N VAL A 253 18.26 1.65 4.00
CA VAL A 253 19.36 2.52 3.65
C VAL A 253 19.12 3.19 2.30
N VAL A 254 19.55 4.44 2.18
CA VAL A 254 19.59 5.17 0.90
C VAL A 254 21.04 5.55 0.58
N HIS A 255 21.47 5.26 -0.63
CA HIS A 255 22.78 5.69 -1.16
C HIS A 255 22.60 6.72 -2.28
N GLU A 256 23.39 7.76 -2.23
CA GLU A 256 23.56 8.75 -3.28
C GLU A 256 24.87 8.49 -4.01
N HIS A 257 24.82 8.50 -5.35
CA HIS A 257 26.01 8.42 -6.21
C HIS A 257 26.01 9.61 -7.18
N THR A 258 27.06 10.39 -7.16
CA THR A 258 27.26 11.55 -8.05
C THR A 258 28.70 11.59 -8.57
N ALA A 259 29.01 12.50 -9.45
CA ALA A 259 30.40 12.74 -9.89
C ALA A 259 31.37 13.12 -8.74
N ARG A 260 30.83 13.50 -7.57
CA ARG A 260 31.61 13.82 -6.36
C ARG A 260 31.95 12.61 -5.49
N GLY A 261 31.35 11.45 -5.78
CA GLY A 261 31.49 10.22 -5.04
C GLY A 261 30.16 9.62 -4.62
N HIS A 262 30.18 8.70 -3.67
CA HIS A 262 28.98 8.11 -3.09
C HIS A 262 28.92 8.36 -1.58
N ARG A 263 27.72 8.40 -1.04
CA ARG A 263 27.46 8.51 0.40
C ARG A 263 26.13 7.84 0.77
N GLU A 264 26.05 7.41 2.00
CA GLU A 264 24.78 7.07 2.61
C GLU A 264 24.01 8.34 2.98
N VAL A 265 22.71 8.37 2.69
CA VAL A 265 21.82 9.49 3.01
C VAL A 265 20.84 8.99 4.08
N THR A 266 20.77 9.73 5.18
CA THR A 266 19.79 9.43 6.22
C THR A 266 18.42 9.89 5.77
N ALA A 267 17.51 8.93 5.56
CA ALA A 267 16.09 9.22 5.37
C ALA A 267 15.45 9.30 6.77
N ALA A 268 15.25 10.50 7.28
CA ALA A 268 14.70 10.73 8.61
C ALA A 268 13.18 10.65 8.61
N GLY A 269 12.58 10.00 9.60
CA GLY A 269 11.13 9.89 9.79
C GLY A 269 10.73 8.65 10.59
N SER A 270 9.45 8.56 10.92
CA SER A 270 8.84 7.35 11.47
C SER A 270 8.64 6.29 10.39
N ASP A 271 8.26 5.07 10.79
CA ASP A 271 7.83 4.09 9.80
C ASP A 271 6.59 4.57 9.05
N SER A 272 6.39 4.07 7.83
CA SER A 272 5.37 4.57 6.92
C SER A 272 3.94 4.39 7.44
N PHE A 273 3.64 3.30 8.16
CA PHE A 273 2.30 3.07 8.73
C PHE A 273 2.00 4.05 9.86
N THR A 274 2.96 4.25 10.77
CA THR A 274 2.84 5.27 11.83
C THR A 274 2.61 6.65 11.20
N ALA A 275 3.42 7.04 10.21
CA ALA A 275 3.31 8.33 9.56
C ALA A 275 1.97 8.51 8.82
N ALA A 276 1.45 7.48 8.15
CA ALA A 276 0.17 7.53 7.48
C ALA A 276 -1.01 7.68 8.46
N ILE A 277 -1.02 6.89 9.53
CA ILE A 277 -2.06 6.99 10.56
C ILE A 277 -1.97 8.34 11.30
N ASP A 278 -0.78 8.82 11.61
CA ASP A 278 -0.58 10.16 12.19
C ASP A 278 -1.15 11.26 11.27
N HIS A 279 -0.89 11.17 9.97
CA HIS A 279 -1.47 12.08 8.98
C HIS A 279 -3.01 12.02 8.96
N VAL A 280 -3.60 10.82 8.96
CA VAL A 280 -5.06 10.64 9.03
C VAL A 280 -5.63 11.35 10.26
N LEU A 281 -5.04 11.10 11.43
CA LEU A 281 -5.52 11.69 12.69
C LEU A 281 -5.34 13.21 12.72
N ALA A 282 -4.23 13.74 12.20
CA ALA A 282 -3.99 15.18 12.06
C ALA A 282 -5.02 15.84 11.12
N CYS A 283 -5.34 15.21 9.99
CA CYS A 283 -6.41 15.69 9.09
C CYS A 283 -7.77 15.74 9.78
N LEU A 284 -8.11 14.74 10.59
CA LEU A 284 -9.38 14.69 11.32
C LEU A 284 -9.46 15.73 12.46
N GLN A 285 -8.31 16.18 12.95
CA GLN A 285 -8.19 17.28 13.92
C GLN A 285 -8.16 18.67 13.23
N GLY A 286 -8.09 18.71 11.90
CA GLY A 286 -7.99 19.95 11.11
C GLY A 286 -6.59 20.56 11.09
N GLU A 287 -5.57 19.76 11.42
CA GLU A 287 -4.17 20.18 11.49
C GLU A 287 -3.41 19.94 10.18
N ASP A 288 -3.96 19.11 9.27
CA ASP A 288 -3.35 18.79 7.98
C ASP A 288 -4.41 18.65 6.87
N ILE A 289 -3.97 18.59 5.62
CA ILE A 289 -4.81 18.42 4.43
C ILE A 289 -4.67 17.00 3.92
N ASN A 290 -5.80 16.32 3.70
CA ASN A 290 -5.83 14.92 3.26
C ASN A 290 -5.10 14.69 1.93
N GLN A 291 -3.94 14.03 1.97
CA GLN A 291 -3.14 13.62 0.82
C GLN A 291 -3.48 12.21 0.32
N LEU A 292 -4.39 11.51 1.02
CA LEU A 292 -4.80 10.13 0.80
C LEU A 292 -6.23 10.03 0.26
N THR A 293 -6.73 11.07 -0.42
CA THR A 293 -8.11 11.07 -0.95
C THR A 293 -8.33 9.95 -1.95
N PRO A 294 -9.57 9.40 -2.07
CA PRO A 294 -9.89 8.44 -3.12
C PRO A 294 -9.53 8.92 -4.53
N ALA A 295 -9.78 10.20 -4.83
CA ALA A 295 -9.43 10.80 -6.13
C ALA A 295 -7.91 10.73 -6.41
N SER A 296 -7.08 10.85 -5.37
CA SER A 296 -5.61 10.84 -5.51
C SER A 296 -5.02 9.47 -5.87
N VAL A 297 -5.81 8.41 -5.82
CA VAL A 297 -5.36 7.03 -6.10
C VAL A 297 -6.00 6.42 -7.37
N LEU A 298 -6.89 7.13 -8.06
CA LEU A 298 -7.61 6.56 -9.22
C LEU A 298 -6.66 6.19 -10.37
N ASP A 299 -5.69 7.03 -10.68
CA ASP A 299 -4.73 6.75 -11.76
C ASP A 299 -3.81 5.57 -11.39
N SER A 300 -3.32 5.52 -10.15
CA SER A 300 -2.52 4.38 -9.66
C SER A 300 -3.33 3.08 -9.64
N LEU A 301 -4.58 3.14 -9.21
CA LEU A 301 -5.48 1.99 -9.25
C LEU A 301 -5.74 1.54 -10.69
N LYS A 302 -5.98 2.49 -11.61
CA LYS A 302 -6.16 2.19 -13.03
C LYS A 302 -4.93 1.46 -13.60
N LEU A 303 -3.73 1.99 -13.36
CA LEU A 303 -2.50 1.36 -13.81
C LEU A 303 -2.33 -0.04 -13.20
N THR A 304 -2.62 -0.18 -11.91
CA THR A 304 -2.57 -1.47 -11.21
C THR A 304 -3.50 -2.50 -11.84
N LEU A 305 -4.74 -2.12 -12.13
CA LEU A 305 -5.71 -2.99 -12.79
C LEU A 305 -5.29 -3.33 -14.23
N ASP A 306 -4.74 -2.37 -14.98
CA ASP A 306 -4.24 -2.61 -16.35
C ASP A 306 -3.08 -3.62 -16.35
N VAL A 307 -2.12 -3.49 -15.42
CA VAL A 307 -1.01 -4.44 -15.23
C VAL A 307 -1.54 -5.81 -14.80
N HIS A 308 -2.45 -5.84 -13.83
CA HIS A 308 -3.09 -7.07 -13.35
C HIS A 308 -3.78 -7.83 -14.48
N HIS A 309 -4.58 -7.16 -15.30
CA HIS A 309 -5.24 -7.77 -16.45
C HIS A 309 -4.25 -8.25 -17.52
N ALA A 310 -3.16 -7.49 -17.77
CA ALA A 310 -2.14 -7.88 -18.75
C ALA A 310 -1.38 -9.15 -18.32
N VAL A 311 -1.05 -9.27 -17.04
CA VAL A 311 -0.41 -10.46 -16.43
C VAL A 311 -1.32 -11.68 -16.56
N ASN A 312 -2.60 -11.54 -16.22
CA ASN A 312 -3.54 -12.67 -16.21
C ASN A 312 -3.93 -13.15 -17.62
N ARG A 313 -4.02 -12.26 -18.62
CA ARG A 313 -4.23 -12.66 -20.02
C ARG A 313 -3.10 -13.55 -20.54
N ARG A 314 -1.84 -13.28 -20.16
CA ARG A 314 -0.67 -14.07 -20.59
C ARG A 314 -0.62 -15.43 -19.90
N ALA A 315 -0.98 -15.49 -18.62
CA ALA A 315 -1.07 -16.76 -17.89
C ALA A 315 -2.09 -17.73 -18.52
N GLY A 316 -3.25 -17.21 -18.98
CA GLY A 316 -4.28 -17.99 -19.67
C GLY A 316 -3.85 -18.52 -21.03
N THR A 317 -3.06 -17.77 -21.81
CA THR A 317 -2.54 -18.21 -23.12
C THR A 317 -1.42 -19.24 -22.99
N SER A 318 -0.57 -19.19 -21.96
CA SER A 318 0.48 -20.16 -21.71
C SER A 318 -0.08 -21.54 -21.32
N ALA A 319 -1.19 -21.58 -20.57
CA ALA A 319 -1.86 -22.83 -20.18
C ALA A 319 -2.57 -23.51 -21.37
N ALA A 320 -2.97 -22.77 -22.39
CA ALA A 320 -3.63 -23.30 -23.61
C ALA A 320 -2.64 -23.87 -24.64
N THR A 321 -1.38 -23.46 -24.62
CA THR A 321 -0.33 -23.94 -25.54
C THR A 321 0.47 -25.13 -24.97
N ALA A 322 0.26 -25.48 -23.71
CA ALA A 322 0.92 -26.61 -23.04
C ALA A 322 0.08 -27.91 -22.98
N ARG A 323 -1.01 -27.96 -23.76
CA ARG A 323 -1.87 -29.17 -23.90
C ARG A 323 -1.73 -29.84 -25.26
#